data_b02e631759bb7284debcd884e77fc4c5
#
_entry.id   b02e631759bb7284debcd884e77fc4c5
#
_cell.length_a   1.000
_cell.length_b   1.000
_cell.length_c   1.000
_cell.angle_alpha   90.00
_cell.angle_beta   90.00
_cell.angle_gamma   90.00
#
_symmetry.space_group_name_H-M   'P 1'
#
loop_
_entity.id
_entity.type
_entity.pdbx_description
1 polymer ?
#
loop_
_entity_poly.entity_id
_entity_poly.type
_entity_poly.pdbx_seq_one_letter_code
_entity_poly.pdbx_strand_id
1 'polypeptide(L)'
;NIRHGLNRDLDFTEHDRAENIRRIAEVAALFNDAGLMVIASFISPYATDRAMARGIIGEERFIEVFVDTPLEVCEERDVKGLYRRARAGEIPSFTGVSAPYEAPENPDVRIDTSELSVEKAVEVLIGRLAADGHV
;
A
#
# COMPACT_ATOMS: atom_id res chain seq x y z
N ASN A 1 -0.13 3.04 -14.12
CA ASN A 1 0.89 3.32 -13.12
C ASN A 1 1.07 4.82 -12.96
N ILE A 2 0.80 5.35 -11.77
CA ILE A 2 0.78 6.78 -11.46
C ILE A 2 2.15 7.47 -11.71
N ARG A 3 3.26 6.74 -11.61
CA ARG A 3 4.61 7.24 -11.88
C ARG A 3 4.90 7.48 -13.39
N HIS A 4 4.01 7.07 -14.29
CA HIS A 4 4.09 7.44 -15.71
C HIS A 4 3.30 8.72 -16.03
N GLY A 5 2.51 9.22 -15.08
CA GLY A 5 1.67 10.41 -15.22
C GLY A 5 1.91 11.40 -14.10
N LEU A 6 0.97 11.48 -13.17
CA LEU A 6 0.93 12.46 -12.07
C LEU A 6 2.24 12.55 -11.27
N ASN A 7 2.93 11.43 -11.05
CA ASN A 7 4.14 11.32 -10.24
C ASN A 7 5.38 10.96 -11.09
N ARG A 8 5.42 11.38 -12.36
CA ARG A 8 6.53 11.09 -13.29
C ARG A 8 7.85 11.75 -12.90
N ASP A 9 7.76 12.80 -12.12
CA ASP A 9 8.88 13.60 -11.59
C ASP A 9 9.49 13.01 -10.31
N LEU A 10 8.86 11.96 -9.72
CA LEU A 10 9.30 11.34 -8.48
C LEU A 10 10.10 10.07 -8.73
N ASP A 11 11.16 9.89 -7.93
CA ASP A 11 12.00 8.70 -7.90
C ASP A 11 11.68 7.85 -6.63
N PHE A 12 12.62 7.03 -6.17
CA PHE A 12 12.43 6.09 -5.05
C PHE A 12 13.20 6.49 -3.79
N THR A 13 13.63 7.76 -3.68
CA THR A 13 14.16 8.30 -2.43
C THR A 13 13.05 8.31 -1.35
N GLU A 14 13.42 8.40 -0.09
CA GLU A 14 12.46 8.49 1.01
C GLU A 14 11.51 9.69 0.82
N HIS A 15 12.07 10.86 0.49
CA HIS A 15 11.30 12.06 0.20
C HIS A 15 10.31 11.86 -0.97
N ASP A 16 10.75 11.26 -2.08
CA ASP A 16 9.88 11.03 -3.24
C ASP A 16 8.79 9.98 -2.96
N ARG A 17 9.08 9.02 -2.08
CA ARG A 17 8.08 8.06 -1.61
C ARG A 17 6.99 8.74 -0.78
N ALA A 18 7.38 9.60 0.16
CA ALA A 18 6.44 10.39 0.97
C ALA A 18 5.58 11.30 0.07
N GLU A 19 6.20 12.04 -0.85
CA GLU A 19 5.48 12.90 -1.79
C GLU A 19 4.55 12.12 -2.73
N ASN A 20 4.96 10.91 -3.15
CA ASN A 20 4.09 10.03 -3.92
C ASN A 20 2.82 9.65 -3.14
N ILE A 21 2.94 9.27 -1.87
CA ILE A 21 1.80 8.95 -1.02
C ILE A 21 0.94 10.19 -0.78
N ARG A 22 1.55 11.34 -0.50
CA ARG A 22 0.82 12.60 -0.31
C ARG A 22 -0.05 12.96 -1.50
N ARG A 23 0.50 12.94 -2.73
CA ARG A 23 -0.26 13.26 -3.95
C ARG A 23 -1.41 12.29 -4.18
N ILE A 24 -1.20 10.99 -3.90
CA ILE A 24 -2.27 9.99 -4.02
C ILE A 24 -3.37 10.23 -2.99
N ALA A 25 -3.03 10.60 -1.76
CA ALA A 25 -4.00 10.90 -0.73
C ALA A 25 -4.90 12.10 -1.12
N GLU A 26 -4.30 13.17 -1.67
CA GLU A 26 -5.05 14.33 -2.18
C GLU A 26 -6.04 13.93 -3.31
N VAL A 27 -5.55 13.12 -4.26
CA VAL A 27 -6.42 12.64 -5.36
C VAL A 27 -7.54 11.75 -4.81
N ALA A 28 -7.23 10.87 -3.86
CA ALA A 28 -8.24 10.01 -3.24
C ALA A 28 -9.30 10.84 -2.49
N ALA A 29 -8.89 11.87 -1.75
CA ALA A 29 -9.80 12.79 -1.08
C ALA A 29 -10.76 13.48 -2.05
N LEU A 30 -10.24 13.99 -3.19
CA LEU A 30 -11.06 14.60 -4.23
C LEU A 30 -12.08 13.63 -4.85
N PHE A 31 -11.70 12.39 -5.09
CA PHE A 31 -12.64 11.38 -5.59
C PHE A 31 -13.68 10.99 -4.53
N ASN A 32 -13.29 10.90 -3.26
CA ASN A 32 -14.22 10.65 -2.17
C ASN A 32 -15.25 11.78 -2.05
N ASP A 33 -14.83 13.05 -2.21
CA ASP A 33 -15.72 14.20 -2.22
C ASP A 33 -16.70 14.17 -3.41
N ALA A 34 -16.32 13.53 -4.50
CA ALA A 34 -17.18 13.25 -5.65
C ALA A 34 -18.08 12.00 -5.47
N GLY A 35 -18.06 11.36 -4.30
CA GLY A 35 -18.86 10.18 -3.99
C GLY A 35 -18.31 8.87 -4.54
N LEU A 36 -17.02 8.81 -4.88
CA LEU A 36 -16.37 7.61 -5.39
C LEU A 36 -15.55 6.91 -4.33
N MET A 37 -15.62 5.58 -4.28
CA MET A 37 -14.69 4.77 -3.51
C MET A 37 -13.36 4.64 -4.28
N VAL A 38 -12.24 4.85 -3.59
CA VAL A 38 -10.90 4.74 -4.17
C VAL A 38 -10.16 3.55 -3.58
N ILE A 39 -9.65 2.68 -4.45
CA ILE A 39 -8.76 1.59 -4.05
C ILE A 39 -7.35 1.95 -4.50
N ALA A 40 -6.44 2.13 -3.53
CA ALA A 40 -5.05 2.45 -3.77
C ALA A 40 -4.14 1.31 -3.29
N SER A 41 -3.22 0.85 -4.17
CA SER A 41 -2.28 -0.23 -3.86
C SER A 41 -0.85 0.28 -3.95
N PHE A 42 -0.24 0.52 -2.80
CA PHE A 42 1.14 1.00 -2.65
C PHE A 42 1.86 0.24 -1.54
N ILE A 43 3.18 0.16 -1.62
CA ILE A 43 3.99 -0.45 -0.56
C ILE A 43 3.88 0.37 0.73
N SER A 44 3.90 1.72 0.66
CA SER A 44 3.75 2.66 1.79
C SER A 44 4.57 2.23 3.02
N PRO A 45 5.91 2.16 2.92
CA PRO A 45 6.73 1.48 3.93
C PRO A 45 6.83 2.23 5.26
N TYR A 46 6.54 3.52 5.28
CA TYR A 46 6.70 4.36 6.46
C TYR A 46 5.36 4.65 7.14
N ALA A 47 5.31 4.47 8.46
CA ALA A 47 4.11 4.73 9.26
C ALA A 47 3.67 6.20 9.18
N THR A 48 4.63 7.12 9.14
CA THR A 48 4.38 8.57 9.00
C THR A 48 3.65 8.91 7.72
N ASP A 49 4.00 8.27 6.59
CA ASP A 49 3.36 8.52 5.29
C ASP A 49 1.93 7.99 5.28
N ARG A 50 1.67 6.83 5.90
CA ARG A 50 0.32 6.27 6.03
C ARG A 50 -0.55 7.14 6.93
N ALA A 51 -0.01 7.60 8.06
CA ALA A 51 -0.70 8.54 8.96
C ALA A 51 -1.03 9.87 8.27
N MET A 52 -0.11 10.41 7.48
CA MET A 52 -0.33 11.60 6.65
C MET A 52 -1.47 11.37 5.65
N ALA A 53 -1.48 10.25 4.94
CA ALA A 53 -2.54 9.91 3.99
C ALA A 53 -3.90 9.81 4.69
N ARG A 54 -3.98 9.16 5.85
CA ARG A 54 -5.19 9.08 6.67
C ARG A 54 -5.67 10.47 7.08
N GLY A 55 -4.78 11.36 7.50
CA GLY A 55 -5.12 12.74 7.86
C GLY A 55 -5.66 13.57 6.68
N ILE A 56 -5.12 13.39 5.47
CA ILE A 56 -5.59 14.09 4.25
C ILE A 56 -6.96 13.59 3.83
N ILE A 57 -7.18 12.27 3.81
CA ILE A 57 -8.44 11.64 3.35
C ILE A 57 -9.54 11.80 4.39
N GLY A 58 -9.18 11.78 5.67
CA GLY A 58 -10.08 11.81 6.83
C GLY A 58 -10.27 10.44 7.47
N GLU A 59 -10.23 10.39 8.80
CA GLU A 59 -10.29 9.17 9.62
C GLU A 59 -11.47 8.26 9.25
N GLU A 60 -12.67 8.83 9.08
CA GLU A 60 -13.91 8.10 8.80
C GLU A 60 -14.00 7.56 7.37
N ARG A 61 -13.09 7.98 6.49
CA ARG A 61 -13.09 7.64 5.05
C ARG A 61 -11.88 6.82 4.63
N PHE A 62 -10.98 6.51 5.57
CA PHE A 62 -9.74 5.80 5.29
C PHE A 62 -9.75 4.41 5.91
N ILE A 63 -9.56 3.40 5.10
CA ILE A 63 -9.39 2.01 5.55
C ILE A 63 -7.98 1.56 5.20
N GLU A 64 -7.16 1.29 6.22
CA GLU A 64 -5.82 0.76 6.06
C GLU A 64 -5.86 -0.77 5.97
N VAL A 65 -5.48 -1.28 4.81
CA VAL A 65 -5.39 -2.71 4.58
C VAL A 65 -3.93 -3.13 4.59
N PHE A 66 -3.54 -3.92 5.56
CA PHE A 66 -2.21 -4.50 5.65
C PHE A 66 -2.20 -5.90 5.02
N VAL A 67 -1.48 -6.03 3.91
CA VAL A 67 -1.20 -7.33 3.30
C VAL A 67 0.04 -7.90 3.98
N ASP A 68 -0.18 -8.67 5.04
CA ASP A 68 0.85 -9.20 5.94
C ASP A 68 1.29 -10.59 5.48
N THR A 69 2.07 -10.62 4.39
CA THR A 69 2.64 -11.86 3.87
C THR A 69 4.11 -11.94 4.29
N PRO A 70 4.58 -13.05 4.88
CA PRO A 70 5.97 -13.22 5.24
C PRO A 70 6.92 -12.93 4.08
N LEU A 71 8.04 -12.25 4.39
CA LEU A 71 8.99 -11.82 3.36
C LEU A 71 9.52 -12.98 2.54
N GLU A 72 9.78 -14.10 3.19
CA GLU A 72 10.26 -15.32 2.56
C GLU A 72 9.28 -15.81 1.48
N VAL A 73 7.99 -15.78 1.75
CA VAL A 73 6.93 -16.14 0.80
C VAL A 73 6.87 -15.15 -0.36
N CYS A 74 7.07 -13.84 -0.08
CA CYS A 74 7.16 -12.83 -1.13
C CYS A 74 8.37 -13.05 -2.04
N GLU A 75 9.52 -13.41 -1.45
CA GLU A 75 10.75 -13.72 -2.19
C GLU A 75 10.62 -15.00 -3.03
N GLU A 76 9.97 -16.05 -2.50
CA GLU A 76 9.69 -17.27 -3.26
C GLU A 76 8.77 -17.00 -4.45
N ARG A 77 7.75 -16.19 -4.28
CA ARG A 77 6.83 -15.83 -5.36
C ARG A 77 7.49 -14.99 -6.44
N ASP A 78 8.27 -14.02 -6.07
CA ASP A 78 9.06 -13.05 -6.89
C ASP A 78 8.62 -12.91 -8.36
N VAL A 79 7.33 -12.72 -8.59
CA VAL A 79 6.66 -12.76 -9.92
C VAL A 79 7.35 -11.90 -10.98
N LYS A 80 7.99 -10.80 -10.55
CA LYS A 80 8.68 -9.84 -11.42
C LYS A 80 10.20 -9.96 -11.38
N GLY A 81 10.75 -10.89 -10.58
CA GLY A 81 12.20 -11.04 -10.37
C GLY A 81 12.87 -9.87 -9.64
N LEU A 82 12.07 -9.04 -8.93
CA LEU A 82 12.58 -7.83 -8.27
C LEU A 82 13.33 -8.16 -6.98
N TYR A 83 12.88 -9.13 -6.20
CA TYR A 83 13.60 -9.57 -4.99
C TYR A 83 14.96 -10.15 -5.34
N ARG A 84 15.04 -11.03 -6.34
CA ARG A 84 16.30 -11.58 -6.84
C ARG A 84 17.27 -10.48 -7.25
N ARG A 85 16.81 -9.48 -7.99
CA ARG A 85 17.61 -8.33 -8.43
C ARG A 85 18.06 -7.46 -7.26
N ALA A 86 17.18 -7.23 -6.28
CA ALA A 86 17.51 -6.49 -5.07
C ALA A 86 18.57 -7.21 -4.23
N ARG A 87 18.45 -8.53 -4.06
CA ARG A 87 19.46 -9.36 -3.38
C ARG A 87 20.80 -9.37 -4.12
N ALA A 88 20.80 -9.28 -5.45
CA ALA A 88 22.01 -9.11 -6.25
C ALA A 88 22.61 -7.69 -6.20
N GLY A 89 21.99 -6.74 -5.49
CA GLY A 89 22.45 -5.36 -5.39
C GLY A 89 22.13 -4.47 -6.60
N GLU A 90 21.33 -4.97 -7.55
CA GLU A 90 20.96 -4.24 -8.77
C GLU A 90 19.90 -3.16 -8.52
N ILE A 91 19.13 -3.28 -7.45
CA ILE A 91 18.08 -2.31 -7.08
C ILE A 91 18.42 -1.74 -5.71
N PRO A 92 18.83 -0.48 -5.62
CA PRO A 92 19.08 0.18 -4.34
C PRO A 92 17.76 0.48 -3.60
N SER A 93 17.81 0.56 -2.29
CA SER A 93 16.69 0.96 -1.43
C SER A 93 15.39 0.17 -1.67
N PHE A 94 15.52 -1.15 -1.84
CA PHE A 94 14.38 -2.04 -2.04
C PHE A 94 13.76 -2.40 -0.69
N THR A 95 12.47 -2.09 -0.51
CA THR A 95 11.73 -2.34 0.73
C THR A 95 11.72 -3.82 1.12
N GLY A 96 12.06 -4.11 2.37
CA GLY A 96 12.16 -5.47 2.90
C GLY A 96 13.51 -6.16 2.63
N VAL A 97 14.39 -5.60 1.79
CA VAL A 97 15.73 -6.15 1.49
C VAL A 97 16.82 -5.19 1.95
N SER A 98 16.85 -3.97 1.40
CA SER A 98 17.86 -2.94 1.69
C SER A 98 17.25 -1.63 2.20
N ALA A 99 15.92 -1.56 2.31
CA ALA A 99 15.18 -0.46 2.93
C ALA A 99 14.16 -1.03 3.92
N PRO A 100 13.81 -0.28 4.99
CA PRO A 100 12.89 -0.76 6.01
C PRO A 100 11.45 -0.84 5.50
N TYR A 101 10.66 -1.64 6.20
CA TYR A 101 9.21 -1.64 6.16
C TYR A 101 8.67 -1.58 7.58
N GLU A 102 7.93 -0.53 7.89
CA GLU A 102 7.30 -0.32 9.19
C GLU A 102 5.88 -0.90 9.14
N ALA A 103 5.70 -2.12 9.64
CA ALA A 103 4.39 -2.75 9.67
C ALA A 103 3.38 -1.91 10.47
N PRO A 104 2.13 -1.74 9.99
CA PRO A 104 1.10 -1.07 10.77
C PRO A 104 0.79 -1.87 12.04
N GLU A 105 0.74 -1.17 13.18
CA GLU A 105 0.43 -1.79 14.47
C GLU A 105 -1.05 -2.16 14.58
N ASN A 106 -1.93 -1.28 14.10
CA ASN A 106 -3.38 -1.42 14.19
C ASN A 106 -4.05 -1.12 12.84
N PRO A 107 -3.84 -1.95 11.80
CA PRO A 107 -4.51 -1.76 10.52
C PRO A 107 -6.02 -2.08 10.67
N ASP A 108 -6.85 -1.42 9.87
CA ASP A 108 -8.29 -1.69 9.84
C ASP A 108 -8.62 -3.10 9.32
N VAL A 109 -7.79 -3.61 8.40
CA VAL A 109 -7.87 -4.99 7.88
C VAL A 109 -6.47 -5.56 7.76
N ARG A 110 -6.27 -6.80 8.23
CA ARG A 110 -5.02 -7.56 8.07
C ARG A 110 -5.28 -8.83 7.26
N ILE A 111 -4.46 -9.06 6.25
CA ILE A 111 -4.61 -10.19 5.32
C ILE A 111 -3.26 -10.89 5.16
N ASP A 112 -3.16 -12.14 5.58
CA ASP A 112 -2.01 -12.99 5.26
C ASP A 112 -2.31 -13.81 3.99
N THR A 113 -1.64 -13.47 2.90
CA THR A 113 -1.83 -14.17 1.62
C THR A 113 -1.01 -15.46 1.53
N SER A 114 -0.24 -15.84 2.54
CA SER A 114 0.35 -17.17 2.62
C SER A 114 -0.70 -18.23 3.02
N GLU A 115 -1.73 -17.79 3.76
CA GLU A 115 -2.80 -18.67 4.25
C GLU A 115 -4.11 -18.53 3.45
N LEU A 116 -4.33 -17.37 2.81
CA LEU A 116 -5.57 -17.06 2.09
C LEU A 116 -5.38 -17.07 0.58
N SER A 117 -6.35 -17.65 -0.13
CA SER A 117 -6.46 -17.45 -1.57
C SER A 117 -6.88 -16.00 -1.88
N VAL A 118 -6.70 -15.57 -3.14
CA VAL A 118 -7.11 -14.24 -3.60
C VAL A 118 -8.61 -14.02 -3.36
N GLU A 119 -9.44 -15.01 -3.66
CA GLU A 119 -10.90 -14.97 -3.48
C GLU A 119 -11.28 -14.76 -2.01
N LYS A 120 -10.63 -15.51 -1.12
CA LYS A 120 -10.87 -15.37 0.33
C LYS A 120 -10.39 -14.02 0.87
N ALA A 121 -9.26 -13.50 0.40
CA ALA A 121 -8.78 -12.18 0.76
C ALA A 121 -9.76 -11.08 0.30
N VAL A 122 -10.34 -11.21 -0.89
CA VAL A 122 -11.37 -10.30 -1.40
C VAL A 122 -12.66 -10.39 -0.58
N GLU A 123 -13.11 -11.61 -0.20
CA GLU A 123 -14.27 -11.79 0.69
C GLU A 123 -14.09 -11.07 2.03
N VAL A 124 -12.89 -11.12 2.62
CA VAL A 124 -12.58 -10.40 3.87
C VAL A 124 -12.74 -8.89 3.69
N LEU A 125 -12.20 -8.33 2.59
CA LEU A 125 -12.31 -6.90 2.29
C LEU A 125 -13.76 -6.47 2.04
N ILE A 126 -14.50 -7.20 1.24
CA ILE A 126 -15.92 -6.91 0.97
C ILE A 126 -16.75 -7.01 2.25
N GLY A 127 -16.47 -8.02 3.08
CA GLY A 127 -17.15 -8.17 4.38
C GLY A 127 -16.91 -6.98 5.30
N ARG A 128 -15.70 -6.42 5.32
CA ARG A 128 -15.39 -5.20 6.08
C ARG A 128 -16.13 -3.99 5.51
N LEU A 129 -16.08 -3.78 4.20
CA LEU A 129 -16.78 -2.66 3.54
C LEU A 129 -18.29 -2.72 3.77
N ALA A 130 -18.89 -3.91 3.75
CA ALA A 130 -20.31 -4.12 4.03
C ALA A 130 -20.64 -3.83 5.51
N ALA A 131 -19.78 -4.23 6.44
CA ALA A 131 -19.96 -3.96 7.87
C ALA A 131 -19.90 -2.45 8.19
N ASP A 132 -19.07 -1.71 7.45
CA ASP A 132 -18.93 -0.25 7.59
C ASP A 132 -19.99 0.52 6.76
N GLY A 133 -20.87 -0.17 6.01
CA GLY A 133 -21.96 0.43 5.24
C GLY A 133 -21.51 1.10 3.92
N HIS A 134 -20.37 0.68 3.37
CA HIS A 134 -19.84 1.24 2.11
C HIS A 134 -20.33 0.48 0.86
N VAL A 135 -20.82 -0.75 1.01
CA VAL A 135 -21.36 -1.61 -0.06
C VAL A 135 -22.55 -2.43 0.44
#